data_6d626e905e33bc5844101e5de4e13311
#
_entry.id   6d626e905e33bc5844101e5de4e13311
#
_cell.length_a   1.000
_cell.length_b   1.000
_cell.length_c   1.000
_cell.angle_alpha   90.00
_cell.angle_beta   90.00
_cell.angle_gamma   90.00
#
_symmetry.space_group_name_H-M   'P 1'
#
loop_
_entity.id
_entity.type
_entity.pdbx_description
1 polymer ?
#
loop_
_entity_poly.entity_id
_entity_poly.type
_entity_poly.pdbx_seq_one_letter_code
_entity_poly.pdbx_strand_id
1 'polypeptide(L)'
;MSDRRAWALLVHAALTQLLTFVLRPTTSYRALELGVPATWLGVLSGCFAVVPLVLAVPAGQIVDRVGERRVVIAGSLLMCGAGSTLLLLGHTAIGLVAGNVVLGTAHLGAVVGQQALVANSTRSGRTDAAFGYYTFAASAGQALGPVLIVLFGGNRAIPSTTPIFQGSTAIAVLLLVVSFAVRAGGPGHVAQTSQPVGVRALLRLPGLPRALLTSCVVLAAVDISLVYLPALGAERHIASGVIGSLLVLRAVASMISRLFLGRMTARVGRRRLLISSIFTAAVGLAACAAPVPTWLLAAAVAVAGFGLGVGQPLTMSWLAESAPPGTRGRAMSLRLTGNRAGQVLIPGAAGLAAAGLGAGGVLLITALGLACTGHLARKLSVDAPPNR
;
A
#
# COMPACT_ATOMS: atom_id res chain seq x y z
N MET A 1 19.15 -6.53 17.94
CA MET A 1 18.88 -7.78 17.18
C MET A 1 20.22 -8.34 16.69
N SER A 2 20.43 -9.65 16.73
CA SER A 2 21.57 -10.24 16.01
C SER A 2 21.34 -10.02 14.50
N ASP A 3 22.39 -9.77 13.71
CA ASP A 3 22.26 -9.41 12.29
C ASP A 3 21.42 -10.39 11.49
N ARG A 4 21.55 -11.69 11.73
CA ARG A 4 20.76 -12.74 11.03
C ARG A 4 19.24 -12.63 11.29
N ARG A 5 18.80 -12.22 12.47
CA ARG A 5 17.36 -12.06 12.80
C ARG A 5 16.76 -10.83 12.12
N ALA A 6 17.54 -9.75 12.03
CA ALA A 6 17.13 -8.56 11.33
C ALA A 6 16.95 -8.84 9.83
N TRP A 7 17.90 -9.52 9.22
CA TRP A 7 17.85 -9.87 7.80
C TRP A 7 16.64 -10.74 7.43
N ALA A 8 16.33 -11.78 8.20
CA ALA A 8 15.16 -12.62 7.94
C ALA A 8 13.85 -11.81 7.93
N LEU A 9 13.69 -10.88 8.87
CA LEU A 9 12.50 -10.01 8.92
C LEU A 9 12.46 -9.03 7.74
N LEU A 10 13.59 -8.43 7.36
CA LEU A 10 13.66 -7.49 6.23
C LEU A 10 13.39 -8.20 4.89
N VAL A 11 13.97 -9.39 4.69
CA VAL A 11 13.71 -10.22 3.50
C VAL A 11 12.24 -10.64 3.46
N HIS A 12 11.68 -11.06 4.58
CA HIS A 12 10.27 -11.42 4.68
C HIS A 12 9.36 -10.23 4.35
N ALA A 13 9.69 -9.03 4.82
CA ALA A 13 8.95 -7.81 4.50
C ALA A 13 9.03 -7.48 3.00
N ALA A 14 10.20 -7.58 2.40
CA ALA A 14 10.39 -7.35 0.97
C ALA A 14 9.59 -8.36 0.14
N LEU A 15 9.64 -9.66 0.46
CA LEU A 15 8.89 -10.70 -0.25
C LEU A 15 7.37 -10.53 -0.11
N THR A 16 6.87 -10.14 1.08
CA THR A 16 5.45 -9.86 1.32
C THR A 16 4.96 -8.74 0.40
N GLN A 17 5.74 -7.66 0.28
CA GLN A 17 5.38 -6.52 -0.56
C GLN A 17 5.55 -6.85 -2.05
N LEU A 18 6.59 -7.60 -2.43
CA LEU A 18 6.78 -8.09 -3.79
C LEU A 18 5.54 -8.85 -4.27
N LEU A 19 5.09 -9.84 -3.49
CA LEU A 19 3.92 -10.64 -3.82
C LEU A 19 2.66 -9.78 -3.95
N THR A 20 2.44 -8.85 -3.04
CA THR A 20 1.27 -7.97 -3.09
C THR A 20 1.30 -7.09 -4.35
N PHE A 21 2.47 -6.57 -4.71
CA PHE A 21 2.62 -5.64 -5.82
C PHE A 21 2.78 -6.31 -7.19
N VAL A 22 2.96 -7.61 -7.26
CA VAL A 22 2.84 -8.37 -8.52
C VAL A 22 1.43 -8.96 -8.68
N LEU A 23 0.85 -9.55 -7.62
CA LEU A 23 -0.44 -10.24 -7.73
C LEU A 23 -1.59 -9.27 -8.03
N ARG A 24 -1.61 -8.06 -7.46
CA ARG A 24 -2.68 -7.08 -7.69
C ARG A 24 -2.79 -6.63 -9.14
N PRO A 25 -1.73 -6.13 -9.82
CA PRO A 25 -1.82 -5.79 -11.24
C PRO A 25 -2.04 -7.02 -12.13
N THR A 26 -1.49 -8.19 -11.78
CA THR A 26 -1.71 -9.43 -12.52
C THR A 26 -3.18 -9.86 -12.46
N THR A 27 -3.83 -9.68 -11.30
CA THR A 27 -5.27 -9.93 -11.17
C THR A 27 -6.09 -8.99 -12.05
N SER A 28 -5.68 -7.73 -12.22
CA SER A 28 -6.33 -6.80 -13.14
C SER A 28 -6.22 -7.28 -14.60
N TYR A 29 -5.03 -7.71 -15.01
CA TYR A 29 -4.84 -8.29 -16.34
C TYR A 29 -5.70 -9.54 -16.56
N ARG A 30 -5.76 -10.44 -15.58
CA ARG A 30 -6.59 -11.65 -15.68
C ARG A 30 -8.08 -11.29 -15.75
N ALA A 31 -8.54 -10.29 -15.01
CA ALA A 31 -9.92 -9.82 -15.08
C ALA A 31 -10.25 -9.27 -16.48
N LEU A 32 -9.34 -8.49 -17.08
CA LEU A 32 -9.49 -7.99 -18.45
C LEU A 32 -9.48 -9.12 -19.49
N GLU A 33 -8.63 -10.14 -19.31
CA GLU A 33 -8.59 -11.36 -20.13
C GLU A 33 -9.92 -12.11 -20.10
N LEU A 34 -10.62 -12.10 -18.95
CA LEU A 34 -11.95 -12.67 -18.76
C LEU A 34 -13.09 -11.77 -19.26
N GLY A 35 -12.78 -10.62 -19.86
CA GLY A 35 -13.77 -9.67 -20.36
C GLY A 35 -14.45 -8.82 -19.28
N VAL A 36 -13.90 -8.77 -18.05
CA VAL A 36 -14.43 -7.91 -16.99
C VAL A 36 -14.19 -6.45 -17.37
N PRO A 37 -15.23 -5.59 -17.43
CA PRO A 37 -15.06 -4.18 -17.76
C PRO A 37 -14.14 -3.47 -16.77
N ALA A 38 -13.34 -2.51 -17.26
CA ALA A 38 -12.39 -1.74 -16.45
C ALA A 38 -13.05 -1.03 -15.25
N THR A 39 -14.32 -0.66 -15.36
CA THR A 39 -15.13 -0.06 -14.28
C THR A 39 -15.22 -0.95 -13.04
N TRP A 40 -15.22 -2.27 -13.20
CA TRP A 40 -15.31 -3.23 -12.09
C TRP A 40 -13.95 -3.56 -11.44
N LEU A 41 -12.83 -3.18 -12.05
CA LEU A 41 -11.50 -3.41 -11.49
C LEU A 41 -11.32 -2.71 -10.14
N GLY A 42 -11.97 -1.56 -9.94
CA GLY A 42 -11.99 -0.87 -8.65
C GLY A 42 -12.65 -1.68 -7.55
N VAL A 43 -13.78 -2.34 -7.85
CA VAL A 43 -14.48 -3.24 -6.91
C VAL A 43 -13.60 -4.45 -6.60
N LEU A 44 -13.03 -5.07 -7.64
CA LEU A 44 -12.11 -6.20 -7.49
C LEU A 44 -10.88 -5.81 -6.61
N SER A 45 -10.32 -4.62 -6.84
CA SER A 45 -9.24 -4.09 -6.01
C SER A 45 -9.67 -3.87 -4.56
N GLY A 46 -10.89 -3.40 -4.35
CA GLY A 46 -11.48 -3.19 -3.01
C GLY A 46 -11.58 -4.48 -2.21
N CYS A 47 -11.83 -5.62 -2.86
CA CYS A 47 -11.90 -6.93 -2.19
C CYS A 47 -10.64 -7.28 -1.39
N PHE A 48 -9.47 -6.79 -1.82
CA PHE A 48 -8.22 -6.91 -1.06
C PHE A 48 -8.30 -6.28 0.35
N ALA A 49 -9.08 -5.23 0.53
CA ALA A 49 -9.12 -4.49 1.77
C ALA A 49 -10.35 -4.80 2.64
N VAL A 50 -11.32 -5.57 2.15
CA VAL A 50 -12.58 -5.87 2.87
C VAL A 50 -12.34 -6.54 4.22
N VAL A 51 -11.62 -7.67 4.23
CA VAL A 51 -11.31 -8.38 5.49
C VAL A 51 -10.37 -7.57 6.37
N PRO A 52 -9.27 -6.98 5.85
CA PRO A 52 -8.45 -6.04 6.61
C PRO A 52 -9.21 -4.87 7.24
N LEU A 53 -10.25 -4.36 6.60
CA LEU A 53 -11.07 -3.27 7.16
C LEU A 53 -11.72 -3.67 8.49
N VAL A 54 -12.26 -4.89 8.55
CA VAL A 54 -12.93 -5.41 9.75
C VAL A 54 -11.92 -5.92 10.78
N LEU A 55 -10.87 -6.60 10.31
CA LEU A 55 -9.90 -7.28 11.18
C LEU A 55 -8.68 -6.42 11.57
N ALA A 56 -8.54 -5.17 11.10
CA ALA A 56 -7.35 -4.36 11.38
C ALA A 56 -7.10 -4.19 12.89
N VAL A 57 -8.14 -3.91 13.68
CA VAL A 57 -8.04 -3.77 15.14
C VAL A 57 -7.90 -5.13 15.82
N PRO A 58 -8.74 -6.14 15.56
CA PRO A 58 -8.57 -7.48 16.10
C PRO A 58 -7.21 -8.13 15.79
N ALA A 59 -6.63 -7.85 14.62
CA ALA A 59 -5.34 -8.41 14.23
C ALA A 59 -4.21 -8.06 15.22
N GLY A 60 -4.19 -6.82 15.73
CA GLY A 60 -3.25 -6.44 16.79
C GLY A 60 -3.45 -7.26 18.06
N GLN A 61 -4.69 -7.45 18.49
CA GLN A 61 -5.01 -8.27 19.68
C GLN A 61 -4.65 -9.74 19.47
N ILE A 62 -4.80 -10.26 18.25
CA ILE A 62 -4.38 -11.63 17.91
C ILE A 62 -2.86 -11.75 18.04
N VAL A 63 -2.10 -10.77 17.54
CA VAL A 63 -0.63 -10.74 17.67
C VAL A 63 -0.22 -10.78 19.15
N ASP A 64 -0.87 -9.96 19.98
CA ASP A 64 -0.57 -9.89 21.41
C ASP A 64 -0.86 -11.22 22.16
N ARG A 65 -1.91 -11.96 21.72
CA ARG A 65 -2.31 -13.23 22.37
C ARG A 65 -1.55 -14.45 21.84
N VAL A 66 -1.33 -14.50 20.53
CA VAL A 66 -0.79 -15.70 19.86
C VAL A 66 0.72 -15.59 19.65
N GLY A 67 1.25 -14.36 19.65
CA GLY A 67 2.66 -14.03 19.40
C GLY A 67 2.93 -13.70 17.93
N GLU A 68 3.84 -12.76 17.73
CA GLU A 68 4.15 -12.16 16.42
C GLU A 68 4.61 -13.20 15.40
N ARG A 69 5.49 -14.14 15.81
CA ARG A 69 6.04 -15.17 14.93
C ARG A 69 4.95 -16.07 14.34
N ARG A 70 3.99 -16.50 15.17
CA ARG A 70 2.90 -17.37 14.71
C ARG A 70 2.01 -16.64 13.70
N VAL A 71 1.75 -15.37 13.93
CA VAL A 71 0.95 -14.54 13.02
C VAL A 71 1.69 -14.29 11.70
N VAL A 72 3.01 -14.07 11.71
CA VAL A 72 3.83 -13.96 10.50
C VAL A 72 3.79 -15.26 9.69
N ILE A 73 3.94 -16.42 10.34
CA ILE A 73 3.87 -17.73 9.67
C ILE A 73 2.46 -17.97 9.09
N ALA A 74 1.40 -17.68 9.85
CA ALA A 74 0.03 -17.81 9.37
C ALA A 74 -0.26 -16.87 8.19
N GLY A 75 0.21 -15.62 8.24
CA GLY A 75 0.14 -14.68 7.12
C GLY A 75 0.87 -15.19 5.88
N SER A 76 2.04 -15.81 6.04
CA SER A 76 2.81 -16.40 4.95
C SER A 76 2.10 -17.63 4.35
N LEU A 77 1.50 -18.46 5.17
CA LEU A 77 0.69 -19.60 4.71
C LEU A 77 -0.53 -19.14 3.92
N LEU A 78 -1.23 -18.11 4.42
CA LEU A 78 -2.33 -17.49 3.68
C LEU A 78 -1.86 -16.83 2.38
N MET A 79 -0.61 -16.33 2.29
CA MET A 79 -0.04 -15.79 1.06
C MET A 79 0.16 -16.89 0.01
N CYS A 80 0.61 -18.09 0.43
CA CYS A 80 0.61 -19.28 -0.42
C CYS A 80 -0.81 -19.64 -0.87
N GLY A 81 -1.77 -19.61 0.03
CA GLY A 81 -3.19 -19.84 -0.28
C GLY A 81 -3.72 -18.83 -1.31
N ALA A 82 -3.36 -17.55 -1.19
CA ALA A 82 -3.74 -16.52 -2.17
C ALA A 82 -3.16 -16.79 -3.55
N GLY A 83 -1.86 -17.09 -3.63
CA GLY A 83 -1.20 -17.46 -4.89
C GLY A 83 -1.83 -18.68 -5.54
N SER A 84 -2.07 -19.74 -4.76
CA SER A 84 -2.73 -20.95 -5.24
C SER A 84 -4.18 -20.72 -5.68
N THR A 85 -4.95 -19.91 -4.95
CA THR A 85 -6.33 -19.56 -5.33
C THR A 85 -6.36 -18.79 -6.65
N LEU A 86 -5.48 -17.80 -6.84
CA LEU A 86 -5.39 -17.05 -8.09
C LEU A 86 -4.90 -17.93 -9.26
N LEU A 87 -3.98 -18.85 -9.01
CA LEU A 87 -3.49 -19.77 -10.04
C LEU A 87 -4.57 -20.77 -10.47
N LEU A 88 -5.27 -21.40 -9.53
CA LEU A 88 -6.18 -22.51 -9.78
C LEU A 88 -7.60 -22.04 -10.12
N LEU A 89 -8.11 -20.99 -9.46
CA LEU A 89 -9.48 -20.49 -9.59
C LEU A 89 -9.56 -19.14 -10.30
N GLY A 90 -8.42 -18.50 -10.61
CA GLY A 90 -8.36 -17.19 -11.27
C GLY A 90 -8.87 -17.16 -12.71
N HIS A 91 -9.36 -18.28 -13.24
CA HIS A 91 -10.07 -18.36 -14.51
C HIS A 91 -11.56 -17.95 -14.40
N THR A 92 -12.03 -17.60 -13.19
CA THR A 92 -13.39 -17.10 -12.93
C THR A 92 -13.34 -15.78 -12.17
N ALA A 93 -14.33 -14.91 -12.33
CA ALA A 93 -14.46 -13.67 -11.58
C ALA A 93 -14.54 -13.93 -10.05
N ILE A 94 -15.25 -14.98 -9.65
CA ILE A 94 -15.37 -15.40 -8.24
C ILE A 94 -14.00 -15.81 -7.68
N GLY A 95 -13.22 -16.57 -8.45
CA GLY A 95 -11.86 -16.97 -8.05
C GLY A 95 -10.93 -15.78 -7.89
N LEU A 96 -11.05 -14.75 -8.76
CA LEU A 96 -10.30 -13.50 -8.62
C LEU A 96 -10.69 -12.73 -7.35
N VAL A 97 -11.97 -12.64 -7.04
CA VAL A 97 -12.47 -12.02 -5.80
C VAL A 97 -11.93 -12.79 -4.59
N ALA A 98 -12.12 -14.12 -4.54
CA ALA A 98 -11.63 -14.96 -3.45
C ALA A 98 -10.12 -14.82 -3.25
N GLY A 99 -9.33 -14.87 -4.33
CA GLY A 99 -7.89 -14.69 -4.29
C GLY A 99 -7.47 -13.32 -3.73
N ASN A 100 -8.16 -12.24 -4.11
CA ASN A 100 -7.89 -10.89 -3.57
C ASN A 100 -8.26 -10.79 -2.08
N VAL A 101 -9.37 -11.38 -1.65
CA VAL A 101 -9.77 -11.41 -0.24
C VAL A 101 -8.73 -12.17 0.60
N VAL A 102 -8.29 -13.34 0.14
CA VAL A 102 -7.25 -14.13 0.82
C VAL A 102 -5.92 -13.35 0.82
N LEU A 103 -5.53 -12.73 -0.30
CA LEU A 103 -4.33 -11.92 -0.42
C LEU A 103 -4.32 -10.74 0.58
N GLY A 104 -5.45 -10.05 0.70
CA GLY A 104 -5.59 -8.94 1.65
C GLY A 104 -5.49 -9.39 3.11
N THR A 105 -6.11 -10.53 3.44
CA THR A 105 -6.04 -11.13 4.78
C THR A 105 -4.62 -11.58 5.11
N ALA A 106 -3.95 -12.24 4.17
CA ALA A 106 -2.57 -12.68 4.28
C ALA A 106 -1.62 -11.49 4.50
N HIS A 107 -1.79 -10.43 3.69
CA HIS A 107 -1.01 -9.20 3.81
C HIS A 107 -1.20 -8.53 5.18
N LEU A 108 -2.44 -8.44 5.68
CA LEU A 108 -2.72 -7.89 7.00
C LEU A 108 -1.96 -8.65 8.09
N GLY A 109 -2.09 -9.98 8.13
CA GLY A 109 -1.43 -10.83 9.13
C GLY A 109 0.09 -10.68 9.08
N ALA A 110 0.68 -10.78 7.87
CA ALA A 110 2.12 -10.63 7.70
C ALA A 110 2.60 -9.26 8.17
N VAL A 111 1.98 -8.16 7.74
CA VAL A 111 2.42 -6.79 8.05
C VAL A 111 2.25 -6.45 9.54
N VAL A 112 1.12 -6.83 10.15
CA VAL A 112 0.89 -6.56 11.58
C VAL A 112 1.88 -7.34 12.43
N GLY A 113 2.13 -8.62 12.12
CA GLY A 113 3.14 -9.44 12.79
C GLY A 113 4.57 -8.89 12.62
N GLN A 114 4.95 -8.48 11.41
CA GLN A 114 6.25 -7.85 11.12
C GLN A 114 6.44 -6.56 11.91
N GLN A 115 5.45 -5.66 11.93
CA GLN A 115 5.52 -4.39 12.64
C GLN A 115 5.61 -4.59 14.15
N ALA A 116 4.88 -5.55 14.70
CA ALA A 116 4.98 -5.93 16.10
C ALA A 116 6.38 -6.48 16.43
N LEU A 117 6.95 -7.33 15.58
CA LEU A 117 8.32 -7.83 15.73
C LEU A 117 9.35 -6.70 15.71
N VAL A 118 9.23 -5.72 14.80
CA VAL A 118 10.11 -4.54 14.79
C VAL A 118 10.00 -3.78 16.10
N ALA A 119 8.77 -3.48 16.54
CA ALA A 119 8.52 -2.72 17.74
C ALA A 119 9.09 -3.42 19.00
N ASN A 120 8.81 -4.72 19.15
CA ASN A 120 9.16 -5.49 20.33
C ASN A 120 10.62 -5.96 20.36
N SER A 121 11.29 -6.06 19.20
CA SER A 121 12.70 -6.48 19.12
C SER A 121 13.70 -5.32 19.20
N THR A 122 13.23 -4.08 19.17
CA THR A 122 14.10 -2.91 19.07
C THR A 122 14.29 -2.26 20.44
N ARG A 123 15.55 -1.97 20.79
CA ARG A 123 15.87 -1.23 22.01
C ARG A 123 15.36 0.20 21.95
N SER A 124 14.94 0.75 23.09
CA SER A 124 14.55 2.15 23.20
C SER A 124 15.63 3.08 22.60
N GLY A 125 15.20 4.08 21.84
CA GLY A 125 16.07 5.03 21.12
C GLY A 125 16.56 4.59 19.73
N ARG A 126 16.29 3.34 19.29
CA ARG A 126 16.64 2.83 17.93
C ARG A 126 15.43 2.45 17.09
N THR A 127 14.24 2.71 17.59
CA THR A 127 12.97 2.31 16.94
C THR A 127 12.79 2.96 15.57
N ASP A 128 13.14 4.25 15.43
CA ASP A 128 13.01 4.97 14.16
C ASP A 128 13.91 4.37 13.08
N ALA A 129 15.16 4.03 13.42
CA ALA A 129 16.07 3.39 12.48
C ALA A 129 15.58 1.98 12.07
N ALA A 130 15.05 1.20 13.03
CA ALA A 130 14.54 -0.14 12.76
C ALA A 130 13.31 -0.10 11.84
N PHE A 131 12.37 0.80 12.07
CA PHE A 131 11.26 1.04 11.16
C PHE A 131 11.70 1.63 9.82
N GLY A 132 12.76 2.44 9.80
CA GLY A 132 13.38 2.94 8.57
C GLY A 132 13.88 1.79 7.68
N TYR A 133 14.64 0.84 8.24
CA TYR A 133 15.09 -0.36 7.49
C TYR A 133 13.93 -1.25 7.05
N TYR A 134 12.93 -1.44 7.92
CA TYR A 134 11.72 -2.19 7.57
C TYR A 134 10.96 -1.57 6.39
N THR A 135 10.71 -0.26 6.43
CA THR A 135 9.99 0.44 5.36
C THR A 135 10.81 0.51 4.07
N PHE A 136 12.14 0.59 4.16
CA PHE A 136 13.02 0.49 2.99
C PHE A 136 12.91 -0.89 2.34
N ALA A 137 13.02 -1.98 3.12
CA ALA A 137 12.85 -3.35 2.61
C ALA A 137 11.47 -3.56 1.98
N ALA A 138 10.42 -3.06 2.63
CA ALA A 138 9.07 -3.07 2.07
C ALA A 138 8.99 -2.32 0.74
N SER A 139 9.60 -1.13 0.63
CA SER A 139 9.63 -0.35 -0.62
C SER A 139 10.41 -1.04 -1.72
N ALA A 140 11.51 -1.71 -1.39
CA ALA A 140 12.27 -2.53 -2.34
C ALA A 140 11.39 -3.67 -2.90
N GLY A 141 10.64 -4.37 -2.04
CA GLY A 141 9.68 -5.39 -2.48
C GLY A 141 8.59 -4.82 -3.40
N GLN A 142 8.06 -3.64 -3.09
CA GLN A 142 7.09 -2.94 -3.95
C GLN A 142 7.65 -2.63 -5.34
N ALA A 143 8.92 -2.28 -5.43
CA ALA A 143 9.58 -2.02 -6.71
C ALA A 143 9.89 -3.32 -7.48
N LEU A 144 10.27 -4.38 -6.78
CA LEU A 144 10.61 -5.67 -7.38
C LEU A 144 9.38 -6.46 -7.86
N GLY A 145 8.19 -6.26 -7.24
CA GLY A 145 6.98 -6.98 -7.62
C GLY A 145 6.65 -6.88 -9.11
N PRO A 146 6.50 -5.67 -9.68
CA PRO A 146 6.19 -5.52 -11.11
C PRO A 146 7.27 -6.00 -12.07
N VAL A 147 8.50 -6.28 -11.62
CA VAL A 147 9.57 -6.86 -12.45
C VAL A 147 9.14 -8.21 -13.03
N LEU A 148 8.35 -9.00 -12.29
CA LEU A 148 7.80 -10.26 -12.82
C LEU A 148 6.86 -10.00 -14.02
N ILE A 149 6.13 -8.89 -14.02
CA ILE A 149 5.31 -8.50 -15.17
C ILE A 149 6.20 -8.12 -16.36
N VAL A 150 7.33 -7.45 -16.10
CA VAL A 150 8.31 -7.14 -17.16
C VAL A 150 8.87 -8.41 -17.77
N LEU A 151 9.26 -9.37 -16.93
CA LEU A 151 9.90 -10.63 -17.37
C LEU A 151 8.95 -11.55 -18.15
N PHE A 152 7.70 -11.63 -17.73
CA PHE A 152 6.70 -12.54 -18.31
C PHE A 152 5.65 -11.84 -19.20
N GLY A 153 5.61 -10.51 -19.20
CA GLY A 153 4.61 -9.73 -19.92
C GLY A 153 4.81 -9.70 -21.44
N GLY A 154 6.06 -9.64 -21.87
CA GLY A 154 6.41 -9.58 -23.29
C GLY A 154 5.79 -8.36 -24.02
N ASN A 155 5.53 -8.53 -25.31
CA ASN A 155 5.02 -7.47 -26.18
C ASN A 155 3.47 -7.41 -26.25
N ARG A 156 2.76 -8.29 -25.56
CA ARG A 156 1.29 -8.31 -25.55
C ARG A 156 0.75 -7.24 -24.59
N ALA A 157 -0.35 -6.59 -24.94
CA ALA A 157 -1.04 -5.64 -24.06
C ALA A 157 -1.60 -6.33 -22.80
N ILE A 158 -2.14 -7.53 -22.97
CA ILE A 158 -2.52 -8.42 -21.86
C ILE A 158 -1.54 -9.59 -21.84
N PRO A 159 -0.74 -9.75 -20.78
CA PRO A 159 0.27 -10.81 -20.69
C PRO A 159 -0.40 -12.17 -20.42
N SER A 160 0.32 -13.25 -20.68
CA SER A 160 -0.04 -14.56 -20.11
C SER A 160 0.11 -14.50 -18.59
N THR A 161 -0.99 -14.42 -17.86
CA THR A 161 -0.97 -14.22 -16.41
C THR A 161 -0.63 -15.50 -15.66
N THR A 162 -0.82 -16.69 -16.26
CA THR A 162 -0.53 -17.98 -15.62
C THR A 162 0.93 -18.14 -15.18
N PRO A 163 1.96 -17.86 -16.01
CA PRO A 163 3.35 -17.92 -15.56
C PRO A 163 3.66 -16.96 -14.41
N ILE A 164 3.02 -15.77 -14.38
CA ILE A 164 3.18 -14.79 -13.31
C ILE A 164 2.58 -15.33 -12.01
N PHE A 165 1.39 -15.96 -12.05
CA PHE A 165 0.80 -16.60 -10.88
C PHE A 165 1.64 -17.79 -10.39
N GLN A 166 2.19 -18.61 -11.30
CA GLN A 166 3.09 -19.72 -10.94
C GLN A 166 4.35 -19.20 -10.23
N GLY A 167 5.04 -18.22 -10.82
CA GLY A 167 6.22 -17.59 -10.23
C GLY A 167 5.90 -16.93 -8.87
N SER A 168 4.76 -16.26 -8.76
CA SER A 168 4.30 -15.67 -7.51
C SER A 168 4.01 -16.73 -6.44
N THR A 169 3.41 -17.86 -6.81
CA THR A 169 3.15 -18.97 -5.88
C THR A 169 4.47 -19.59 -5.39
N ALA A 170 5.46 -19.77 -6.28
CA ALA A 170 6.79 -20.23 -5.88
C ALA A 170 7.47 -19.25 -4.89
N ILE A 171 7.37 -17.93 -5.16
CA ILE A 171 7.87 -16.90 -4.23
C ILE A 171 7.11 -16.91 -2.91
N ALA A 172 5.80 -17.20 -2.91
CA ALA A 172 5.02 -17.33 -1.68
C ALA A 172 5.47 -18.52 -0.83
N VAL A 173 5.86 -19.64 -1.46
CA VAL A 173 6.50 -20.77 -0.77
C VAL A 173 7.84 -20.34 -0.16
N LEU A 174 8.67 -19.59 -0.91
CA LEU A 174 9.92 -19.03 -0.37
C LEU A 174 9.64 -18.10 0.83
N LEU A 175 8.62 -17.24 0.74
CA LEU A 175 8.18 -16.40 1.85
C LEU A 175 7.83 -17.23 3.09
N LEU A 176 7.09 -18.32 2.91
CA LEU A 176 6.73 -19.25 3.99
C LEU A 176 7.99 -19.87 4.60
N VAL A 177 8.95 -20.33 3.80
CA VAL A 177 10.24 -20.87 4.28
C VAL A 177 11.00 -19.80 5.08
N VAL A 178 11.09 -18.56 4.58
CA VAL A 178 11.75 -17.44 5.28
C VAL A 178 11.04 -17.12 6.59
N SER A 179 9.70 -17.28 6.66
CA SER A 179 8.94 -17.02 7.88
C SER A 179 9.37 -17.88 9.07
N PHE A 180 9.83 -19.10 8.84
CA PHE A 180 10.36 -19.98 9.90
C PHE A 180 11.71 -19.48 10.46
N ALA A 181 12.49 -18.75 9.66
CA ALA A 181 13.74 -18.14 10.11
C ALA A 181 13.49 -16.84 10.93
N VAL A 182 12.29 -16.26 10.82
CA VAL A 182 11.88 -15.11 11.63
C VAL A 182 11.68 -15.57 13.08
N ARG A 183 12.43 -14.98 14.00
CA ARG A 183 12.38 -15.33 15.43
C ARG A 183 11.68 -14.23 16.21
N ALA A 184 10.86 -14.62 17.19
CA ALA A 184 10.25 -13.70 18.13
C ALA A 184 11.33 -12.89 18.88
N GLY A 185 11.03 -11.64 19.15
CA GLY A 185 11.77 -10.86 20.15
C GLY A 185 11.64 -11.49 21.52
N GLY A 186 12.51 -11.12 22.49
CA GLY A 186 12.32 -11.50 23.88
C GLY A 186 10.98 -10.98 24.42
N PRO A 187 10.55 -11.38 25.63
CA PRO A 187 9.25 -10.98 26.19
C PRO A 187 9.12 -9.47 26.12
N GLY A 188 8.23 -9.02 25.22
CA GLY A 188 8.00 -7.61 24.94
C GLY A 188 7.43 -6.90 26.16
N HIS A 189 7.73 -5.64 26.27
CA HIS A 189 7.04 -4.77 27.21
C HIS A 189 5.55 -4.88 26.95
N VAL A 190 4.82 -5.37 27.94
CA VAL A 190 3.35 -5.34 27.97
C VAL A 190 2.93 -3.90 27.64
N ALA A 191 2.16 -3.74 26.58
CA ALA A 191 1.62 -2.45 26.21
C ALA A 191 0.97 -1.84 27.45
N GLN A 192 1.49 -0.71 27.92
CA GLN A 192 0.86 0.02 29.02
C GLN A 192 -0.60 0.21 28.64
N THR A 193 -1.49 -0.28 29.48
CA THR A 193 -2.93 -0.12 29.37
C THR A 193 -3.25 1.37 29.47
N SER A 194 -3.18 2.04 28.34
CA SER A 194 -3.61 3.44 28.23
C SER A 194 -5.11 3.49 28.46
N GLN A 195 -5.56 4.41 29.31
CA GLN A 195 -7.00 4.63 29.53
C GLN A 195 -7.77 4.79 28.22
N PRO A 196 -9.00 4.30 28.16
CA PRO A 196 -9.78 4.29 26.93
C PRO A 196 -10.26 5.69 26.51
N VAL A 197 -9.42 6.42 25.75
CA VAL A 197 -9.88 7.63 25.04
C VAL A 197 -10.75 7.17 23.87
N GLY A 198 -12.02 7.54 23.87
CA GLY A 198 -12.99 7.12 22.83
C GLY A 198 -12.59 7.64 21.43
N VAL A 199 -12.87 6.85 20.39
CA VAL A 199 -12.66 7.22 18.98
C VAL A 199 -13.25 8.60 18.65
N ARG A 200 -14.42 8.91 19.22
CA ARG A 200 -15.10 10.22 19.03
C ARG A 200 -14.28 11.40 19.57
N ALA A 201 -13.57 11.21 20.69
CA ALA A 201 -12.71 12.25 21.25
C ALA A 201 -11.47 12.47 20.36
N LEU A 202 -10.88 11.40 19.82
CA LEU A 202 -9.78 11.49 18.86
C LEU A 202 -10.21 12.23 17.58
N LEU A 203 -11.37 11.91 17.00
CA LEU A 203 -11.87 12.55 15.80
C LEU A 203 -12.18 14.05 16.00
N ARG A 204 -12.32 14.52 17.25
CA ARG A 204 -12.48 15.94 17.58
C ARG A 204 -11.15 16.70 17.66
N LEU A 205 -10.02 16.01 17.63
CA LEU A 205 -8.70 16.69 17.63
C LEU A 205 -8.56 17.54 16.37
N PRO A 206 -8.13 18.80 16.48
CA PRO A 206 -7.97 19.70 15.36
C PRO A 206 -7.02 19.10 14.30
N GLY A 207 -7.48 19.03 13.05
CA GLY A 207 -6.70 18.52 11.92
C GLY A 207 -6.69 16.99 11.76
N LEU A 208 -7.03 16.19 12.79
CA LEU A 208 -6.99 14.73 12.71
C LEU A 208 -7.89 14.15 11.60
N PRO A 209 -9.17 14.54 11.45
CA PRO A 209 -10.01 14.02 10.37
C PRO A 209 -9.45 14.32 8.97
N ARG A 210 -8.86 15.50 8.78
CA ARG A 210 -8.26 15.90 7.50
C ARG A 210 -6.99 15.08 7.20
N ALA A 211 -6.16 14.81 8.22
CA ALA A 211 -4.99 13.95 8.05
C ALA A 211 -5.38 12.50 7.74
N LEU A 212 -6.42 11.98 8.39
CA LEU A 212 -6.98 10.66 8.10
C LEU A 212 -7.50 10.59 6.66
N LEU A 213 -8.30 11.58 6.24
CA LEU A 213 -8.79 11.69 4.87
C LEU A 213 -7.65 11.76 3.86
N THR A 214 -6.64 12.60 4.12
CA THR A 214 -5.46 12.71 3.26
C THR A 214 -4.72 11.38 3.15
N SER A 215 -4.47 10.70 4.26
CA SER A 215 -3.83 9.38 4.28
C SER A 215 -4.63 8.35 3.48
N CYS A 216 -5.93 8.33 3.66
CA CYS A 216 -6.89 7.45 2.99
C CYS A 216 -6.88 7.66 1.46
N VAL A 217 -7.04 8.90 0.99
CA VAL A 217 -7.09 9.22 -0.44
C VAL A 217 -5.75 8.97 -1.13
N VAL A 218 -4.63 9.34 -0.49
CA VAL A 218 -3.29 9.06 -1.05
C VAL A 218 -3.04 7.57 -1.17
N LEU A 219 -3.44 6.75 -0.17
CA LEU A 219 -3.27 5.30 -0.27
C LEU A 219 -4.17 4.69 -1.34
N ALA A 220 -5.43 5.14 -1.44
CA ALA A 220 -6.34 4.69 -2.49
C ALA A 220 -5.81 5.06 -3.88
N ALA A 221 -5.19 6.23 -4.06
CA ALA A 221 -4.58 6.63 -5.32
C ALA A 221 -3.37 5.74 -5.70
N VAL A 222 -2.58 5.28 -4.71
CA VAL A 222 -1.54 4.26 -4.94
C VAL A 222 -2.16 2.98 -5.48
N ASP A 223 -3.23 2.50 -4.85
CA ASP A 223 -3.92 1.26 -5.25
C ASP A 223 -4.58 1.39 -6.62
N ILE A 224 -5.26 2.51 -6.89
CA ILE A 224 -5.85 2.79 -8.18
C ILE A 224 -4.78 2.79 -9.28
N SER A 225 -3.64 3.46 -9.04
CA SER A 225 -2.55 3.45 -10.02
C SER A 225 -2.01 2.05 -10.31
N LEU A 226 -1.97 1.17 -9.31
CA LEU A 226 -1.49 -0.21 -9.44
C LEU A 226 -2.45 -1.08 -10.30
N VAL A 227 -3.74 -0.81 -10.19
CA VAL A 227 -4.81 -1.58 -10.84
C VAL A 227 -5.15 -1.03 -12.23
N TYR A 228 -5.21 0.30 -12.36
CA TYR A 228 -5.71 0.94 -13.58
C TYR A 228 -4.61 1.31 -14.59
N LEU A 229 -3.31 1.35 -14.23
CA LEU A 229 -2.24 1.43 -15.22
C LEU A 229 -2.19 0.19 -16.15
N PRO A 230 -2.35 -1.06 -15.65
CA PRO A 230 -2.56 -2.24 -16.49
C PRO A 230 -3.75 -2.11 -17.42
N ALA A 231 -4.90 -1.66 -16.93
CA ALA A 231 -6.10 -1.46 -17.73
C ALA A 231 -5.90 -0.39 -18.82
N LEU A 232 -5.28 0.74 -18.47
CA LEU A 232 -4.91 1.79 -19.42
C LEU A 232 -3.97 1.26 -20.51
N GLY A 233 -3.00 0.41 -20.13
CA GLY A 233 -2.10 -0.24 -21.06
C GLY A 233 -2.84 -1.15 -22.03
N ALA A 234 -3.79 -1.94 -21.53
CA ALA A 234 -4.61 -2.82 -22.35
C ALA A 234 -5.50 -2.03 -23.32
N GLU A 235 -6.18 -0.96 -22.85
CA GLU A 235 -7.01 -0.07 -23.67
C GLU A 235 -6.20 0.64 -24.78
N ARG A 236 -4.94 1.00 -24.49
CA ARG A 236 -4.06 1.70 -25.43
C ARG A 236 -3.14 0.78 -26.23
N HIS A 237 -3.32 -0.53 -26.12
CA HIS A 237 -2.47 -1.54 -26.76
C HIS A 237 -0.96 -1.39 -26.45
N ILE A 238 -0.63 -0.87 -25.24
CA ILE A 238 0.75 -0.77 -24.77
C ILE A 238 1.18 -2.14 -24.26
N ALA A 239 2.37 -2.59 -24.65
CA ALA A 239 2.92 -3.87 -24.22
C ALA A 239 2.97 -3.95 -22.68
N SER A 240 2.54 -5.09 -22.13
CA SER A 240 2.46 -5.30 -20.67
C SER A 240 3.84 -5.25 -19.99
N GLY A 241 4.91 -5.61 -20.70
CA GLY A 241 6.28 -5.41 -20.22
C GLY A 241 6.63 -3.93 -20.02
N VAL A 242 6.13 -3.03 -20.90
CA VAL A 242 6.28 -1.58 -20.74
C VAL A 242 5.49 -1.10 -19.52
N ILE A 243 4.24 -1.56 -19.35
CA ILE A 243 3.42 -1.23 -18.18
C ILE A 243 4.07 -1.73 -16.89
N GLY A 244 4.63 -2.94 -16.89
CA GLY A 244 5.43 -3.45 -15.77
C GLY A 244 6.59 -2.52 -15.42
N SER A 245 7.33 -2.05 -16.44
CA SER A 245 8.43 -1.09 -16.26
C SER A 245 7.95 0.26 -15.70
N LEU A 246 6.78 0.74 -16.12
CA LEU A 246 6.15 1.94 -15.57
C LEU A 246 5.74 1.76 -14.10
N LEU A 247 5.25 0.58 -13.71
CA LEU A 247 4.95 0.27 -12.31
C LEU A 247 6.22 0.21 -11.44
N VAL A 248 7.32 -0.35 -11.97
CA VAL A 248 8.65 -0.29 -11.33
C VAL A 248 9.09 1.17 -11.17
N LEU A 249 9.03 1.96 -12.24
CA LEU A 249 9.41 3.38 -12.24
C LEU A 249 8.62 4.17 -11.19
N ARG A 250 7.30 3.94 -11.10
CA ARG A 250 6.44 4.54 -10.07
C ARG A 250 6.92 4.19 -8.66
N ALA A 251 7.22 2.91 -8.42
CA ALA A 251 7.66 2.44 -7.10
C ALA A 251 9.04 3.01 -6.73
N VAL A 252 9.98 3.06 -7.69
CA VAL A 252 11.31 3.66 -7.50
C VAL A 252 11.19 5.15 -7.24
N ALA A 253 10.38 5.89 -7.98
CA ALA A 253 10.13 7.32 -7.75
C ALA A 253 9.56 7.57 -6.35
N SER A 254 8.62 6.72 -5.90
CA SER A 254 8.08 6.76 -4.54
C SER A 254 9.14 6.45 -3.48
N MET A 255 10.04 5.50 -3.74
CA MET A 255 11.14 5.16 -2.84
C MET A 255 12.15 6.32 -2.72
N ILE A 256 12.49 6.95 -3.84
CA ILE A 256 13.38 8.12 -3.88
C ILE A 256 12.78 9.26 -3.05
N SER A 257 11.50 9.58 -3.21
CA SER A 257 10.86 10.65 -2.44
C SER A 257 10.90 10.38 -0.93
N ARG A 258 10.76 9.13 -0.51
CA ARG A 258 10.86 8.70 0.91
C ARG A 258 12.30 8.82 1.44
N LEU A 259 13.29 8.50 0.63
CA LEU A 259 14.71 8.58 1.01
C LEU A 259 15.11 10.03 1.31
N PHE A 260 14.61 11.00 0.53
CA PHE A 260 14.88 12.41 0.72
C PHE A 260 13.89 13.14 1.61
N LEU A 261 12.91 12.44 2.20
CA LEU A 261 11.81 13.01 2.97
C LEU A 261 12.29 13.95 4.08
N GLY A 262 13.28 13.52 4.88
CA GLY A 262 13.82 14.33 5.97
C GLY A 262 14.43 15.64 5.49
N ARG A 263 15.23 15.61 4.42
CA ARG A 263 15.82 16.82 3.82
C ARG A 263 14.76 17.76 3.23
N MET A 264 13.77 17.19 2.56
CA MET A 264 12.66 17.94 1.97
C MET A 264 11.81 18.59 3.06
N THR A 265 11.51 17.87 4.14
CA THR A 265 10.77 18.39 5.30
C THR A 265 11.51 19.53 5.99
N ALA A 266 12.82 19.40 6.17
CA ALA A 266 13.65 20.43 6.78
C ALA A 266 13.71 21.71 5.95
N ARG A 267 13.69 21.63 4.60
CA ARG A 267 13.78 22.79 3.70
C ARG A 267 12.45 23.47 3.43
N VAL A 268 11.39 22.70 3.24
CA VAL A 268 10.08 23.18 2.75
C VAL A 268 9.05 23.30 3.86
N GLY A 269 9.23 22.56 4.96
CA GLY A 269 8.26 22.41 6.03
C GLY A 269 7.22 21.32 5.70
N ARG A 270 6.71 20.65 6.74
CA ARG A 270 5.83 19.48 6.60
C ARG A 270 4.54 19.77 5.84
N ARG A 271 3.88 20.87 6.16
CA ARG A 271 2.60 21.26 5.55
C ARG A 271 2.75 21.54 4.06
N ARG A 272 3.71 22.38 3.68
CA ARG A 272 3.96 22.74 2.27
C ARG A 272 4.36 21.50 1.48
N LEU A 273 5.22 20.64 2.05
CA LEU A 273 5.65 19.40 1.42
C LEU A 273 4.49 18.43 1.20
N LEU A 274 3.58 18.26 2.18
CA LEU A 274 2.40 17.42 2.03
C LEU A 274 1.50 17.94 0.90
N ILE A 275 1.18 19.23 0.90
CA ILE A 275 0.32 19.83 -0.10
C ILE A 275 0.95 19.74 -1.50
N SER A 276 2.21 20.13 -1.65
CA SER A 276 2.90 20.03 -2.95
C SER A 276 2.98 18.61 -3.46
N SER A 277 3.25 17.63 -2.59
CA SER A 277 3.32 16.22 -2.99
C SER A 277 1.97 15.68 -3.49
N ILE A 278 0.86 16.09 -2.86
CA ILE A 278 -0.50 15.70 -3.29
C ILE A 278 -0.81 16.30 -4.66
N PHE A 279 -0.52 17.59 -4.88
CA PHE A 279 -0.71 18.22 -6.20
C PHE A 279 0.22 17.63 -7.26
N THR A 280 1.48 17.32 -6.92
CA THR A 280 2.39 16.61 -7.82
C THR A 280 1.82 15.25 -8.24
N ALA A 281 1.28 14.48 -7.30
CA ALA A 281 0.62 13.23 -7.60
C ALA A 281 -0.63 13.42 -8.48
N ALA A 282 -1.45 14.42 -8.19
CA ALA A 282 -2.65 14.74 -8.97
C ALA A 282 -2.28 15.10 -10.42
N VAL A 283 -1.29 15.97 -10.63
CA VAL A 283 -0.80 16.35 -11.97
C VAL A 283 -0.28 15.12 -12.72
N GLY A 284 0.53 14.28 -12.05
CA GLY A 284 1.06 13.06 -12.66
C GLY A 284 -0.05 12.10 -13.09
N LEU A 285 -1.06 11.85 -12.23
CA LEU A 285 -2.18 10.96 -12.59
C LEU A 285 -3.08 11.55 -13.67
N ALA A 286 -3.33 12.87 -13.65
CA ALA A 286 -4.08 13.55 -14.71
C ALA A 286 -3.34 13.45 -16.06
N ALA A 287 -2.02 13.61 -16.06
CA ALA A 287 -1.19 13.45 -17.26
C ALA A 287 -1.21 12.00 -17.79
N CYS A 288 -1.29 10.98 -16.90
CA CYS A 288 -1.46 9.59 -17.31
C CYS A 288 -2.80 9.35 -18.03
N ALA A 289 -3.85 10.09 -17.67
CA ALA A 289 -5.17 9.98 -18.31
C ALA A 289 -5.17 10.48 -19.77
N ALA A 290 -4.32 11.46 -20.08
CA ALA A 290 -4.23 12.01 -21.44
C ALA A 290 -3.64 10.99 -22.43
N PRO A 291 -4.06 11.03 -23.73
CA PRO A 291 -3.51 10.17 -24.79
C PRO A 291 -2.12 10.68 -25.24
N VAL A 292 -1.12 10.40 -24.40
CA VAL A 292 0.26 10.84 -24.60
C VAL A 292 1.17 9.69 -25.05
N PRO A 293 2.28 9.96 -25.75
CA PRO A 293 3.24 8.93 -26.10
C PRO A 293 3.88 8.30 -24.86
N THR A 294 4.38 7.06 -24.99
CA THR A 294 4.86 6.24 -23.87
C THR A 294 5.95 6.90 -23.02
N TRP A 295 6.85 7.68 -23.64
CA TRP A 295 7.91 8.38 -22.89
C TRP A 295 7.33 9.48 -21.98
N LEU A 296 6.27 10.16 -22.42
CA LEU A 296 5.60 11.18 -21.60
C LEU A 296 4.74 10.53 -20.53
N LEU A 297 4.12 9.37 -20.84
CA LEU A 297 3.45 8.54 -19.85
C LEU A 297 4.43 8.09 -18.75
N ALA A 298 5.67 7.71 -19.11
CA ALA A 298 6.70 7.37 -18.15
C ALA A 298 7.05 8.55 -17.23
N ALA A 299 7.22 9.74 -17.79
CA ALA A 299 7.43 10.96 -17.01
C ALA A 299 6.26 11.25 -16.07
N ALA A 300 5.02 11.13 -16.55
CA ALA A 300 3.80 11.32 -15.76
C ALA A 300 3.71 10.32 -14.60
N VAL A 301 4.02 9.05 -14.86
CA VAL A 301 4.05 7.97 -13.84
C VAL A 301 5.15 8.21 -12.80
N ALA A 302 6.33 8.68 -13.21
CA ALA A 302 7.40 9.04 -12.27
C ALA A 302 7.00 10.21 -11.37
N VAL A 303 6.39 11.26 -11.93
CA VAL A 303 5.87 12.41 -11.19
C VAL A 303 4.78 11.97 -10.20
N ALA A 304 3.83 11.15 -10.65
CA ALA A 304 2.79 10.60 -9.79
C ALA A 304 3.40 9.76 -8.64
N GLY A 305 4.34 8.87 -8.96
CA GLY A 305 5.03 8.02 -7.98
C GLY A 305 5.77 8.82 -6.92
N PHE A 306 6.50 9.86 -7.34
CA PHE A 306 7.23 10.75 -6.44
C PHE A 306 6.27 11.45 -5.47
N GLY A 307 5.17 12.02 -5.97
CA GLY A 307 4.16 12.68 -5.15
C GLY A 307 3.48 11.73 -4.16
N LEU A 308 3.06 10.54 -4.62
CA LEU A 308 2.40 9.54 -3.80
C LEU A 308 3.31 8.96 -2.70
N GLY A 309 4.64 9.00 -2.87
CA GLY A 309 5.59 8.47 -1.90
C GLY A 309 5.65 9.24 -0.58
N VAL A 310 5.36 10.54 -0.62
CA VAL A 310 5.52 11.47 0.53
C VAL A 310 4.35 11.40 1.51
N GLY A 311 3.12 11.27 1.03
CA GLY A 311 1.91 11.51 1.84
C GLY A 311 1.75 10.54 3.01
N GLN A 312 2.04 9.25 2.81
CA GLN A 312 1.89 8.24 3.87
C GLN A 312 2.85 8.44 5.05
N PRO A 313 4.18 8.59 4.87
CA PRO A 313 5.08 8.81 5.99
C PRO A 313 4.84 10.15 6.70
N LEU A 314 4.51 11.23 5.96
CA LEU A 314 4.24 12.52 6.59
C LEU A 314 2.98 12.51 7.46
N THR A 315 1.88 11.90 6.98
CA THR A 315 0.65 11.80 7.77
C THR A 315 0.84 10.90 8.99
N MET A 316 1.70 9.89 8.88
CA MET A 316 2.04 8.98 9.98
C MET A 316 2.83 9.71 11.08
N SER A 317 3.88 10.44 10.71
CA SER A 317 4.69 11.22 11.66
C SER A 317 3.86 12.31 12.32
N TRP A 318 3.06 13.05 11.55
CA TRP A 318 2.19 14.09 12.09
C TRP A 318 1.20 13.52 13.10
N LEU A 319 0.56 12.39 12.79
CA LEU A 319 -0.41 11.76 13.67
C LEU A 319 0.25 11.27 14.97
N ALA A 320 1.46 10.71 14.89
CA ALA A 320 2.22 10.25 16.06
C ALA A 320 2.60 11.40 17.00
N GLU A 321 2.87 12.59 16.44
CA GLU A 321 3.23 13.79 17.21
C GLU A 321 2.01 14.53 17.76
N SER A 322 0.90 14.58 17.00
CA SER A 322 -0.32 15.31 17.38
C SER A 322 -1.20 14.53 18.36
N ALA A 323 -1.04 13.21 18.44
CA ALA A 323 -1.81 12.39 19.38
C ALA A 323 -1.32 12.59 20.82
N PRO A 324 -2.24 12.83 21.79
CA PRO A 324 -1.90 12.96 23.19
C PRO A 324 -1.11 11.77 23.70
N PRO A 325 -0.24 11.95 24.75
CA PRO A 325 0.46 10.84 25.36
C PRO A 325 -0.49 9.71 25.75
N GLY A 326 -0.13 8.46 25.47
CA GLY A 326 -0.98 7.28 25.75
C GLY A 326 -2.08 7.00 24.70
N THR A 327 -2.29 7.88 23.70
CA THR A 327 -3.34 7.67 22.66
C THR A 327 -2.79 7.41 21.26
N ARG A 328 -1.45 7.42 21.10
CA ARG A 328 -0.77 7.27 19.80
C ARG A 328 -1.15 5.96 19.09
N GLY A 329 -1.20 4.85 19.83
CA GLY A 329 -1.58 3.55 19.26
C GLY A 329 -2.99 3.56 18.67
N ARG A 330 -3.95 4.18 19.36
CA ARG A 330 -5.34 4.31 18.88
C ARG A 330 -5.46 5.25 17.68
N ALA A 331 -4.74 6.35 17.67
CA ALA A 331 -4.70 7.25 16.53
C ALA A 331 -4.15 6.52 15.28
N MET A 332 -3.11 5.70 15.47
CA MET A 332 -2.56 4.86 14.40
C MET A 332 -3.53 3.77 13.94
N SER A 333 -4.24 3.11 14.86
CA SER A 333 -5.29 2.13 14.52
C SER A 333 -6.43 2.79 13.73
N LEU A 334 -6.87 3.97 14.15
CA LEU A 334 -7.90 4.73 13.45
C LEU A 334 -7.45 5.11 12.03
N ARG A 335 -6.20 5.55 11.86
CA ARG A 335 -5.61 5.79 10.54
C ARG A 335 -5.59 4.54 9.68
N LEU A 336 -5.18 3.40 10.25
CA LEU A 336 -5.13 2.14 9.53
C LEU A 336 -6.54 1.71 9.07
N THR A 337 -7.55 1.80 9.95
CA THR A 337 -8.95 1.52 9.60
C THR A 337 -9.45 2.47 8.52
N GLY A 338 -9.19 3.78 8.64
CA GLY A 338 -9.54 4.77 7.61
C GLY A 338 -8.88 4.48 6.27
N ASN A 339 -7.61 4.11 6.26
CA ASN A 339 -6.91 3.70 5.06
C ASN A 339 -7.55 2.46 4.39
N ARG A 340 -7.96 1.46 5.19
CA ARG A 340 -8.64 0.26 4.66
C ARG A 340 -10.04 0.59 4.13
N ALA A 341 -10.78 1.47 4.80
CA ALA A 341 -12.04 1.97 4.27
C ALA A 341 -11.85 2.67 2.92
N GLY A 342 -10.83 3.51 2.80
CA GLY A 342 -10.50 4.16 1.52
C GLY A 342 -10.12 3.17 0.42
N GLN A 343 -9.36 2.15 0.73
CA GLN A 343 -8.99 1.10 -0.23
C GLN A 343 -10.19 0.29 -0.73
N VAL A 344 -11.25 0.16 0.09
CA VAL A 344 -12.51 -0.48 -0.34
C VAL A 344 -13.37 0.47 -1.15
N LEU A 345 -13.61 1.67 -0.63
CA LEU A 345 -14.66 2.57 -1.16
C LEU A 345 -14.18 3.40 -2.35
N ILE A 346 -12.96 3.96 -2.29
CA ILE A 346 -12.51 4.95 -3.28
C ILE A 346 -12.28 4.33 -4.66
N PRO A 347 -11.59 3.16 -4.81
CA PRO A 347 -11.41 2.57 -6.12
C PRO A 347 -12.72 2.13 -6.78
N GLY A 348 -13.64 1.59 -5.99
CA GLY A 348 -14.98 1.21 -6.45
C GLY A 348 -15.78 2.43 -6.92
N ALA A 349 -15.85 3.48 -6.09
CA ALA A 349 -16.54 4.71 -6.42
C ALA A 349 -15.93 5.42 -7.65
N ALA A 350 -14.60 5.46 -7.76
CA ALA A 350 -13.92 6.06 -8.90
C ALA A 350 -14.18 5.25 -10.19
N GLY A 351 -14.18 3.92 -10.11
CA GLY A 351 -14.51 3.06 -11.24
C GLY A 351 -15.94 3.27 -11.74
N LEU A 352 -16.92 3.31 -10.83
CA LEU A 352 -18.32 3.56 -11.14
C LEU A 352 -18.56 4.98 -11.68
N ALA A 353 -17.95 6.00 -11.06
CA ALA A 353 -18.08 7.39 -11.50
C ALA A 353 -17.44 7.64 -12.87
N ALA A 354 -16.43 6.85 -13.23
CA ALA A 354 -15.79 6.90 -14.54
C ALA A 354 -16.41 5.92 -15.55
N ALA A 355 -17.61 5.40 -15.28
CA ALA A 355 -18.29 4.48 -16.20
C ALA A 355 -18.39 5.09 -17.60
N GLY A 356 -17.90 4.37 -18.61
CA GLY A 356 -17.83 4.86 -20.00
C GLY A 356 -16.60 5.71 -20.35
N LEU A 357 -15.78 6.14 -19.39
CA LEU A 357 -14.56 6.92 -19.62
C LEU A 357 -13.27 6.05 -19.60
N GLY A 358 -13.40 4.75 -19.39
CA GLY A 358 -12.30 3.81 -19.35
C GLY A 358 -11.32 4.03 -18.19
N ALA A 359 -10.16 3.39 -18.25
CA ALA A 359 -9.13 3.49 -17.22
C ALA A 359 -8.58 4.93 -17.07
N GLY A 360 -8.48 5.67 -18.19
CA GLY A 360 -8.09 7.08 -18.17
C GLY A 360 -9.03 7.92 -17.33
N GLY A 361 -10.34 7.72 -17.45
CA GLY A 361 -11.35 8.43 -16.64
C GLY A 361 -11.20 8.19 -15.14
N VAL A 362 -10.90 6.95 -14.75
CA VAL A 362 -10.66 6.61 -13.33
C VAL A 362 -9.42 7.33 -12.78
N LEU A 363 -8.33 7.36 -13.55
CA LEU A 363 -7.12 8.09 -13.17
C LEU A 363 -7.37 9.59 -13.04
N LEU A 364 -8.17 10.18 -13.94
CA LEU A 364 -8.54 11.59 -13.89
C LEU A 364 -9.41 11.91 -12.68
N ILE A 365 -10.44 11.11 -12.39
CA ILE A 365 -11.28 11.28 -11.18
C ILE A 365 -10.44 11.17 -9.92
N THR A 366 -9.49 10.23 -9.89
CA THR A 366 -8.55 10.09 -8.77
C THR A 366 -7.66 11.33 -8.62
N ALA A 367 -7.18 11.89 -9.73
CA ALA A 367 -6.40 13.13 -9.74
C ALA A 367 -7.21 14.32 -9.18
N LEU A 368 -8.48 14.44 -9.57
CA LEU A 368 -9.39 15.47 -9.04
C LEU A 368 -9.63 15.27 -7.53
N GLY A 369 -9.85 14.03 -7.09
CA GLY A 369 -9.98 13.69 -5.67
C GLY A 369 -8.74 14.06 -4.84
N LEU A 370 -7.54 13.82 -5.39
CA LEU A 370 -6.28 14.27 -4.79
C LEU A 370 -6.19 15.79 -4.75
N ALA A 371 -6.53 16.50 -5.83
CA ALA A 371 -6.49 17.96 -5.87
C ALA A 371 -7.45 18.58 -4.84
N CYS A 372 -8.67 18.05 -4.71
CA CYS A 372 -9.62 18.44 -3.67
C CYS A 372 -9.04 18.19 -2.26
N THR A 373 -8.44 17.01 -2.04
CA THR A 373 -7.80 16.67 -0.77
C THR A 373 -6.62 17.60 -0.47
N GLY A 374 -5.80 17.93 -1.46
CA GLY A 374 -4.71 18.90 -1.34
C GLY A 374 -5.21 20.29 -0.95
N HIS A 375 -6.35 20.73 -1.50
CA HIS A 375 -6.98 21.99 -1.11
C HIS A 375 -7.47 21.95 0.35
N LEU A 376 -8.14 20.86 0.76
CA LEU A 376 -8.57 20.67 2.15
C LEU A 376 -7.38 20.61 3.12
N ALA A 377 -6.27 20.03 2.69
CA ALA A 377 -5.05 19.95 3.48
C ALA A 377 -4.39 21.32 3.73
N ARG A 378 -4.71 22.36 2.94
CA ARG A 378 -4.26 23.74 3.21
C ARG A 378 -4.77 24.28 4.56
N LYS A 379 -5.87 23.72 5.09
CA LYS A 379 -6.43 24.08 6.40
C LYS A 379 -5.90 23.20 7.54
N LEU A 380 -4.86 22.36 7.30
CA LEU A 380 -4.18 21.57 8.34
C LEU A 380 -3.20 22.46 9.09
N SER A 381 -3.29 22.51 10.40
CA SER A 381 -2.30 23.12 11.30
C SER A 381 -1.17 22.14 11.60
N VAL A 382 -0.39 21.78 10.59
CA VAL A 382 0.70 20.77 10.70
C VAL A 382 1.97 21.35 11.33
N ASP A 383 2.07 22.68 11.38
CA ASP A 383 3.26 23.40 11.84
C ASP A 383 3.13 23.95 13.28
N ALA A 384 2.01 23.72 13.96
CA ALA A 384 1.87 24.15 15.35
C ALA A 384 2.72 23.24 16.25
N PRO A 385 3.71 23.75 17.00
CA PRO A 385 4.36 22.98 18.04
C PRO A 385 3.30 22.56 19.06
N PRO A 386 3.41 21.37 19.65
CA PRO A 386 2.55 21.00 20.77
C PRO A 386 2.75 22.09 21.86
N ASN A 387 1.65 22.69 22.29
CA ASN A 387 1.68 23.59 23.45
C ASN A 387 2.46 22.91 24.57
N ARG A 388 3.59 23.54 24.98
CA ARG A 388 4.39 23.15 26.11
C ARG A 388 3.59 23.28 27.41
#